data_00e7cc0131a477cc21b8c294822de8cc
#
_entry.id   00e7cc0131a477cc21b8c294822de8cc
#
_cell.length_a   1.000
_cell.length_b   1.000
_cell.length_c   1.000
_cell.angle_alpha   90.00
_cell.angle_beta   90.00
_cell.angle_gamma   90.00
#
_symmetry.space_group_name_H-M   'P 1'
#
loop_
_entity.id
_entity.type
_entity.pdbx_description
1 polymer ?
#
loop_
_entity_poly.entity_id
_entity_poly.type
_entity_poly.pdbx_seq_one_letter_code
_entity_poly.pdbx_strand_id
1 'polypeptide(L)' 'MGKVKITQVKSAIRRPADQKRTLIALGIKKLNKTREMEDSPTVMGMIRKVEHLLKVEKA' A
#
# COMPACT_ATOMS: atom_id res chain seq x y z
N MET A 1 -16.58 -2.95 8.99
CA MET A 1 -16.08 -1.75 8.33
C MET A 1 -14.97 -1.14 9.16
N GLY A 2 -13.77 -1.38 8.76
CA GLY A 2 -12.61 -0.80 9.38
C GLY A 2 -11.81 0.01 8.39
N LYS A 3 -10.80 0.66 8.89
CA LYS A 3 -9.84 1.38 8.05
C LYS A 3 -8.45 0.87 8.38
N VAL A 4 -7.57 0.95 7.41
CA VAL A 4 -6.17 0.61 7.58
C VAL A 4 -5.32 1.80 7.19
N LYS A 5 -4.22 1.96 7.89
CA LYS A 5 -3.20 2.95 7.56
C LYS A 5 -2.04 2.22 6.91
N ILE A 6 -1.65 2.66 5.75
CA ILE A 6 -0.53 2.08 5.02
C ILE A 6 0.53 3.14 4.80
N THR A 7 1.77 2.76 5.02
CA THR A 7 2.93 3.65 4.86
C THR A 7 3.96 2.91 4.03
N GLN A 8 4.42 3.53 2.95
CA GLN A 8 5.49 2.95 2.16
C GLN A 8 6.82 3.14 2.88
N VAL A 9 7.44 2.04 3.27
CA VAL A 9 8.70 2.06 4.02
C VAL A 9 9.90 1.66 3.15
N LYS A 10 9.66 1.09 1.97
CA LYS A 10 10.73 0.72 1.04
C LYS A 10 10.41 1.26 -0.34
N SER A 11 11.46 1.65 -1.05
CA SER A 11 11.31 2.18 -2.41
C SER A 11 10.88 1.09 -3.38
N ALA A 12 10.03 1.46 -4.36
CA ALA A 12 9.60 0.57 -5.43
C ALA A 12 10.45 0.73 -6.70
N ILE A 13 11.54 1.47 -6.64
CA ILE A 13 12.34 1.81 -7.83
C ILE A 13 12.81 0.57 -8.60
N ARG A 14 13.22 -0.48 -7.90
CA ARG A 14 13.72 -1.70 -8.51
C ARG A 14 12.72 -2.86 -8.46
N ARG A 15 11.46 -2.55 -8.25
CA ARG A 15 10.41 -3.56 -8.15
C ARG A 15 9.69 -3.73 -9.48
N PRO A 16 9.03 -4.89 -9.70
CA PRO A 16 8.25 -5.10 -10.93
C PRO A 16 7.20 -4.02 -11.15
N ALA A 17 6.86 -3.81 -12.42
CA ALA A 17 5.92 -2.74 -12.80
C ALA A 17 4.55 -2.92 -12.16
N ASP A 18 4.06 -4.17 -12.00
CA ASP A 18 2.76 -4.42 -11.38
C ASP A 18 2.75 -4.04 -9.90
N GLN A 19 3.87 -4.16 -9.18
CA GLN A 19 3.95 -3.66 -7.82
C GLN A 19 3.87 -2.14 -7.77
N LYS A 20 4.54 -1.47 -8.70
CA LYS A 20 4.45 -0.01 -8.80
C LYS A 20 3.02 0.44 -9.12
N ARG A 21 2.35 -0.26 -10.03
CA ARG A 21 0.96 0.02 -10.37
C ARG A 21 0.04 -0.17 -9.17
N THR A 22 0.29 -1.21 -8.39
CA THR A 22 -0.49 -1.48 -7.19
C THR A 22 -0.34 -0.34 -6.17
N LEU A 23 0.87 0.16 -5.97
CA LEU A 23 1.11 1.28 -5.08
C LEU A 23 0.38 2.53 -5.57
N ILE A 24 0.40 2.79 -6.88
CA ILE A 24 -0.31 3.93 -7.46
C ILE A 24 -1.82 3.76 -7.26
N ALA A 25 -2.34 2.56 -7.46
CA ALA A 25 -3.75 2.27 -7.24
C ALA A 25 -4.16 2.47 -5.78
N LEU A 26 -3.26 2.21 -4.84
CA LEU A 26 -3.48 2.48 -3.43
C LEU A 26 -3.33 3.97 -3.09
N GLY A 27 -2.88 4.77 -4.04
CA GLY A 27 -2.69 6.20 -3.81
C GLY A 27 -1.40 6.55 -3.11
N ILE A 28 -0.46 5.62 -3.02
CA ILE A 28 0.83 5.85 -2.39
C ILE A 28 1.82 6.27 -3.47
N LYS A 29 2.24 7.52 -3.43
CA LYS A 29 3.14 8.07 -4.45
C LYS A 29 4.53 8.37 -3.93
N LYS A 30 4.70 8.46 -2.62
CA LYS A 30 5.96 8.84 -2.01
C LYS A 30 6.32 7.91 -0.86
N LEU A 31 7.61 7.73 -0.66
CA LEU A 31 8.15 6.99 0.46
C LEU A 31 7.78 7.69 1.77
N ASN A 32 7.48 6.90 2.79
CA ASN A 32 7.16 7.37 4.14
C ASN A 32 5.87 8.22 4.22
N LYS A 33 5.01 8.14 3.20
CA LYS A 33 3.69 8.76 3.28
C LYS A 33 2.68 7.75 3.79
N THR A 34 1.89 8.15 4.77
CA THR A 34 0.81 7.33 5.32
C THR A 34 -0.50 7.66 4.62
N ARG A 35 -1.25 6.63 4.28
CA ARG A 35 -2.56 6.80 3.69
C ARG A 35 -3.54 5.89 4.41
N GLU A 36 -4.71 6.45 4.74
CA GLU A 36 -5.80 5.71 5.37
C GLU A 36 -6.80 5.29 4.30
N MET A 37 -7.19 4.03 4.34
CA MET A 37 -8.13 3.46 3.38
C MET A 37 -9.07 2.50 4.08
N GLU A 38 -10.21 2.23 3.45
CA GLU A 38 -11.10 1.18 3.94
C GLU A 38 -10.46 -0.19 3.74
N ASP A 39 -10.75 -1.12 4.65
CA ASP A 39 -10.22 -2.47 4.60
C ASP A 39 -11.07 -3.40 3.73
N SER A 40 -11.54 -2.91 2.58
CA SER A 40 -12.32 -3.71 1.66
C SER A 40 -11.49 -4.87 1.10
N PRO A 41 -12.13 -5.97 0.66
CA PRO A 41 -11.41 -7.08 0.06
C PRO A 41 -10.50 -6.67 -1.10
N THR A 42 -10.95 -5.73 -1.93
CA THR A 42 -10.15 -5.20 -3.05
C THR A 42 -8.88 -4.53 -2.57
N VAL A 43 -9.02 -3.66 -1.57
CA VAL A 43 -7.87 -2.93 -1.00
C VAL A 43 -6.92 -3.91 -0.31
N MET A 44 -7.44 -4.85 0.46
CA MET A 44 -6.60 -5.82 1.15
C MET A 44 -5.85 -6.72 0.17
N GLY A 45 -6.47 -7.07 -0.94
CA GLY A 45 -5.82 -7.83 -2.00
C GLY A 45 -4.65 -7.07 -2.62
N MET A 46 -4.81 -5.77 -2.86
CA MET A 46 -3.73 -4.92 -3.37
C MET A 46 -2.61 -4.78 -2.34
N ILE A 47 -2.96 -4.60 -1.08
CA ILE A 47 -1.98 -4.47 0.00
C ILE A 47 -1.11 -5.72 0.09
N ARG A 48 -1.70 -6.91 -0.03
CA ARG A 48 -0.94 -8.17 0.02
C ARG A 48 0.13 -8.27 -1.04
N LYS A 49 -0.10 -7.70 -2.21
CA LYS A 49 0.89 -7.73 -3.29
C LYS A 49 2.13 -6.92 -2.99
N VAL A 50 2.00 -5.90 -2.16
CA VAL A 50 3.08 -4.96 -1.88
C VAL A 50 3.35 -4.80 -0.39
N GLU A 51 2.82 -5.68 0.44
CA GLU A 51 2.97 -5.56 1.90
C GLU A 51 4.42 -5.56 2.35
N HIS A 52 5.31 -6.20 1.60
CA HIS A 52 6.74 -6.19 1.88
C HIS A 52 7.37 -4.80 1.70
N LEU A 53 6.66 -3.90 1.04
CA LEU A 53 7.10 -2.52 0.85
C LEU A 53 6.38 -1.57 1.81
N LEU A 54 5.37 -2.05 2.51
CA LEU A 54 4.48 -1.23 3.31
C LEU A 54 4.50 -1.63 4.77
N LYS A 55 4.21 -0.65 5.62
CA LYS A 55 3.82 -0.90 7.00
C LYS A 55 2.31 -0.74 7.07
N VAL A 56 1.62 -1.77 7.52
CA VAL A 56 0.15 -1.78 7.58
C VAL A 56 -0.28 -1.76 9.03
N GLU A 57 -1.13 -0.82 9.38
CA GLU A 57 -1.68 -0.69 10.72
C GLU A 57 -3.19 -0.52 10.65
N LYS A 58 -3.89 -1.04 11.64
CA LYS A 58 -5.31 -0.77 11.74
C LYS A 58 -5.52 0.66 12.25
N ALA A 59 -6.42 1.34 11.61
CA ALA A 59 -6.78 2.69 12.01
C ALA A 59 -7.86 2.69 13.09
#